data_9d1f41fddef59559e8a531a2bd20abd2
#
_entry.id   9d1f41fddef59559e8a531a2bd20abd2
#
_cell.length_a   1.000
_cell.length_b   1.000
_cell.length_c   1.000
_cell.angle_alpha   90.00
_cell.angle_beta   90.00
_cell.angle_gamma   90.00
#
_symmetry.space_group_name_H-M   'P 1'
#
loop_
_entity.id
_entity.type
_entity.pdbx_description
1 polymer ?
#
loop_
_entity_poly.entity_id
_entity_poly.type
_entity_poly.pdbx_seq_one_letter_code
_entity_poly.pdbx_strand_id
1 'polypeptide(L)'
;MEIRELTIKEKVGQMVIIGMDTNYVTDRIKNMIQNYKIGGIILYRKNFSTYQDMLKLIKELKDLNKENKIPLFIAIDQEGGRVN
;
A
#
# COMPACT_ATOMS: atom_id res chain seq x y z
N MET A 1 6.44 -16.73 -7.39
CA MET A 1 6.80 -15.84 -8.52
C MET A 1 8.25 -15.45 -8.46
N GLU A 2 8.90 -15.40 -9.58
CA GLU A 2 10.31 -15.04 -9.63
C GLU A 2 10.47 -13.56 -9.96
N ILE A 3 11.43 -12.91 -9.30
CA ILE A 3 11.70 -11.49 -9.51
C ILE A 3 12.10 -11.20 -10.95
N ARG A 4 12.79 -12.11 -11.59
CA ARG A 4 13.22 -11.91 -12.99
C ARG A 4 12.03 -11.81 -13.97
N GLU A 5 10.83 -12.17 -13.54
CA GLU A 5 9.63 -12.04 -14.38
C GLU A 5 9.09 -10.62 -14.37
N LEU A 6 9.65 -9.75 -13.55
CA LEU A 6 9.18 -8.37 -13.44
C LEU A 6 9.96 -7.47 -14.39
N THR A 7 9.29 -6.42 -14.88
CA THR A 7 9.96 -5.36 -15.62
C THR A 7 10.86 -4.56 -14.69
N ILE A 8 11.75 -3.75 -15.25
CA ILE A 8 12.58 -2.86 -14.45
C ILE A 8 11.71 -1.90 -13.64
N LYS A 9 10.65 -1.37 -14.26
CA LYS A 9 9.71 -0.46 -13.58
C LYS A 9 9.07 -1.15 -12.38
N GLU A 10 8.65 -2.39 -12.55
CA GLU A 10 8.03 -3.14 -11.46
C GLU A 10 9.02 -3.43 -10.34
N LYS A 11 10.26 -3.75 -10.68
CA LYS A 11 11.30 -4.01 -9.67
C LYS A 11 11.58 -2.76 -8.84
N VAL A 12 11.68 -1.62 -9.48
CA VAL A 12 11.89 -0.34 -8.78
C VAL A 12 10.69 -0.03 -7.89
N GLY A 13 9.48 -0.21 -8.42
CA GLY A 13 8.27 0.03 -7.64
C GLY A 13 8.19 -0.82 -6.38
N GLN A 14 8.66 -2.06 -6.44
CA GLN A 14 8.63 -2.96 -5.28
C GLN A 14 9.54 -2.49 -4.15
N MET A 15 10.49 -1.61 -4.42
CA MET A 15 11.36 -1.04 -3.40
C MET A 15 10.76 0.21 -2.74
N VAL A 16 9.59 0.66 -3.21
CA VAL A 16 8.96 1.88 -2.70
C VAL A 16 7.85 1.51 -1.72
N ILE A 17 7.91 2.11 -0.53
CA ILE A 17 6.87 2.00 0.49
C ILE A 17 6.43 3.41 0.82
N ILE A 18 5.14 3.69 0.75
CA ILE A 18 4.62 5.02 1.02
C ILE A 18 3.63 4.98 2.18
N GLY A 19 3.52 6.10 2.88
CA GLY A 19 2.52 6.25 3.93
C GLY A 19 1.28 6.93 3.38
N MET A 20 0.11 6.53 3.87
CA MET A 20 -1.13 7.25 3.55
C MET A 20 -1.27 8.44 4.47
N ASP A 21 -1.72 9.56 3.91
CA ASP A 21 -1.97 10.76 4.69
C ASP A 21 -3.46 11.11 4.75
N THR A 22 -4.32 10.22 4.28
CA THR A 22 -5.77 10.38 4.30
C THR A 22 -6.43 9.13 4.86
N ASN A 23 -7.72 9.23 5.17
CA ASN A 23 -8.48 8.07 5.65
C ASN A 23 -9.28 7.39 4.53
N TYR A 24 -8.95 7.69 3.29
CA TYR A 24 -9.58 7.06 2.13
C TYR A 24 -8.56 6.93 1.01
N VAL A 25 -8.85 6.05 0.06
CA VAL A 25 -7.96 5.83 -1.08
C VAL A 25 -8.15 6.98 -2.07
N THR A 26 -7.07 7.73 -2.28
CA THR A 26 -7.06 8.82 -3.26
C THR A 26 -6.64 8.32 -4.63
N ASP A 27 -6.88 9.15 -5.65
CA ASP A 27 -6.40 8.83 -7.00
C ASP A 27 -4.89 8.67 -7.05
N ARG A 28 -4.17 9.44 -6.24
CA ARG A 28 -2.71 9.33 -6.14
C ARG A 28 -2.32 7.93 -5.65
N ILE A 29 -2.96 7.45 -4.59
CA ILE A 29 -2.67 6.12 -4.05
C ILE A 29 -3.01 5.04 -5.07
N LYS A 30 -4.17 5.15 -5.71
CA LYS A 30 -4.58 4.22 -6.74
C LYS A 30 -3.55 4.14 -7.87
N ASN A 31 -3.07 5.31 -8.33
CA ASN A 31 -2.07 5.39 -9.38
C ASN A 31 -0.76 4.74 -8.96
N MET A 32 -0.32 4.99 -7.71
CA MET A 32 0.91 4.41 -7.19
C MET A 32 0.84 2.89 -7.16
N ILE A 33 -0.31 2.34 -6.78
CA ILE A 33 -0.47 0.89 -6.73
C ILE A 33 -0.56 0.29 -8.14
N GLN A 34 -1.41 0.85 -8.98
CA GLN A 34 -1.75 0.22 -10.26
C GLN A 34 -0.75 0.51 -11.36
N ASN A 35 -0.19 1.71 -11.39
CA ASN A 35 0.71 2.11 -12.47
C ASN A 35 2.18 2.03 -12.08
N TYR A 36 2.51 2.44 -10.86
CA TYR A 36 3.90 2.38 -10.40
C TYR A 36 4.23 1.08 -9.68
N LYS A 37 3.21 0.29 -9.33
CA LYS A 37 3.36 -1.04 -8.75
C LYS A 37 4.23 -1.04 -7.51
N ILE A 38 3.96 -0.09 -6.60
CA ILE A 38 4.72 0.05 -5.36
C ILE A 38 4.62 -1.20 -4.51
N GLY A 39 5.61 -1.42 -3.66
CA GLY A 39 5.71 -2.63 -2.85
C GLY A 39 4.89 -2.61 -1.58
N GLY A 40 4.64 -1.44 -1.01
CA GLY A 40 3.92 -1.40 0.25
C GLY A 40 3.33 -0.07 0.60
N ILE A 41 2.42 -0.11 1.57
CA ILE A 41 1.77 1.07 2.11
C ILE A 41 1.79 0.97 3.63
N ILE A 42 2.07 2.08 4.29
CA ILE A 42 2.02 2.17 5.74
C ILE A 42 0.75 2.91 6.12
N LEU A 43 -0.07 2.28 6.95
CA LEU A 43 -1.25 2.91 7.52
C LEU A 43 -0.92 3.43 8.91
N TYR A 44 -1.30 4.67 9.17
CA TYR A 44 -1.14 5.28 10.48
C TYR A 44 -2.49 5.32 11.18
N ARG A 45 -2.45 5.49 12.49
CA ARG A 45 -3.69 5.54 13.27
C ARG A 45 -4.67 6.59 12.75
N LYS A 46 -4.18 7.68 12.21
CA LYS A 46 -5.03 8.73 11.64
C LYS A 46 -5.81 8.29 10.40
N ASN A 47 -5.44 7.18 9.77
CA ASN A 47 -6.08 6.73 8.55
C ASN A 47 -7.38 5.96 8.80
N PHE A 48 -7.67 5.61 10.04
CA PHE A 48 -8.90 4.87 10.36
C PHE A 48 -9.37 5.19 11.77
N SER A 49 -10.68 5.14 11.97
CA SER A 49 -11.29 5.44 13.27
C SER A 49 -11.62 4.17 14.05
N THR A 50 -11.96 3.09 13.36
CA THR A 50 -12.36 1.84 13.97
C THR A 50 -11.63 0.70 13.32
N TYR A 51 -11.69 -0.46 13.97
CA TYR A 51 -11.11 -1.68 13.40
C TYR A 51 -11.76 -2.04 12.07
N GLN A 52 -13.08 -1.87 11.96
CA GLN A 52 -13.79 -2.13 10.72
C GLN A 52 -13.34 -1.21 9.60
N ASP A 53 -13.12 0.06 9.92
CA ASP A 53 -12.59 1.02 8.94
C ASP A 53 -11.22 0.58 8.43
N MET A 54 -10.36 0.11 9.34
CA MET A 54 -9.04 -0.39 8.99
C MET A 54 -9.14 -1.57 8.03
N LEU A 55 -10.00 -2.55 8.34
CA LEU A 55 -10.17 -3.72 7.49
C LEU A 55 -10.70 -3.35 6.11
N LYS A 56 -11.63 -2.42 6.07
CA LYS A 56 -12.21 -1.95 4.81
C LYS A 56 -11.15 -1.28 3.95
N LEU A 57 -10.32 -0.44 4.57
CA LEU A 57 -9.26 0.26 3.85
C LEU A 57 -8.23 -0.73 3.30
N ILE A 58 -7.84 -1.71 4.11
CA ILE A 58 -6.90 -2.75 3.67
C ILE A 58 -7.46 -3.52 2.49
N LYS A 59 -8.74 -3.86 2.54
CA LYS A 59 -9.39 -4.59 1.45
C LYS A 59 -9.38 -3.77 0.17
N GLU A 60 -9.70 -2.49 0.25
CA GLU A 60 -9.68 -1.61 -0.92
C GLU A 60 -8.28 -1.56 -1.55
N LEU A 61 -7.25 -1.41 -0.71
CA LEU A 61 -5.88 -1.35 -1.20
C LEU A 61 -5.46 -2.65 -1.88
N LYS A 62 -5.81 -3.78 -1.29
CA LYS A 62 -5.49 -5.07 -1.88
C LYS A 62 -6.24 -5.33 -3.16
N ASP A 63 -7.49 -4.88 -3.24
CA ASP A 63 -8.27 -5.01 -4.47
C ASP A 63 -7.66 -4.22 -5.61
N LEU A 64 -7.09 -3.04 -5.33
CA LEU A 64 -6.41 -2.26 -6.35
C LEU A 64 -5.16 -2.97 -6.86
N ASN A 65 -4.56 -3.81 -6.05
CA ASN A 65 -3.33 -4.53 -6.39
C ASN A 65 -3.59 -5.90 -7.02
N LYS A 66 -4.83 -6.31 -7.18
CA LYS A 66 -5.17 -7.71 -7.55
C LYS A 66 -4.59 -8.17 -8.87
N GLU A 67 -4.34 -7.25 -9.80
CA GLU A 67 -3.77 -7.59 -11.10
C GLU A 67 -2.25 -7.46 -11.15
N ASN A 68 -1.64 -7.03 -10.08
CA ASN A 68 -0.19 -6.93 -10.00
C ASN A 68 0.40 -8.30 -9.63
N LYS A 69 1.63 -8.53 -10.08
CA LYS A 69 2.28 -9.83 -9.93
C LYS A 69 2.68 -10.16 -8.49
N ILE A 70 2.94 -9.15 -7.68
CA ILE A 70 3.42 -9.32 -6.32
C ILE A 70 2.40 -8.73 -5.35
N PRO A 71 2.08 -9.43 -4.24
CA PRO A 71 1.15 -8.90 -3.24
C PRO A 71 1.65 -7.58 -2.66
N LEU A 72 0.71 -6.69 -2.37
CA LEU A 72 0.99 -5.41 -1.73
C LEU A 72 1.23 -5.64 -0.23
N PHE A 73 2.37 -5.18 0.26
CA PHE A 73 2.67 -5.22 1.68
C PHE A 73 1.95 -4.08 2.39
N ILE A 74 1.28 -4.37 3.50
CA ILE A 74 0.60 -3.33 4.28
C ILE A 74 1.08 -3.42 5.72
N ALA A 75 1.69 -2.34 6.18
CA ALA A 75 2.13 -2.21 7.56
C ALA A 75 1.21 -1.25 8.29
N ILE A 76 1.05 -1.47 9.59
CA ILE A 76 0.24 -0.60 10.42
C ILE A 76 1.12 -0.02 11.52
N ASP A 77 1.18 1.30 11.58
CA ASP A 77 1.91 2.00 12.61
C ASP A 77 0.91 2.64 13.56
N GLN A 78 0.75 2.04 14.72
CA GLN A 78 -0.23 2.50 15.70
C GLN A 78 0.19 3.76 16.44
N GLU A 79 1.46 4.12 16.36
CA GLU A 79 1.99 5.27 17.08
C GLU A 79 2.19 6.49 16.20
N GLY A 80 1.61 6.48 15.01
CA GLY A 80 1.65 7.65 14.15
C GLY A 80 3.02 7.95 13.59
N GLY A 81 3.82 6.95 13.34
CA GLY A 81 5.12 7.11 12.73
C GLY A 81 6.25 7.33 13.72
N ARG A 82 5.96 7.25 15.00
CA ARG A 82 7.02 7.38 16.00
C ARG A 82 7.90 6.12 15.99
N VAL A 83 9.19 6.35 16.04
CA VAL A 83 10.19 5.27 16.06
C VAL A 83 10.75 5.15 17.46
N ASN A 84 10.78 3.94 17.95
CA ASN A 84 11.34 3.66 19.26
C ASN A 84 12.60 2.82 19.13
#